data_92ea757c570eeef82b98f58bdf3661f3
#
_entry.id   92ea757c570eeef82b98f58bdf3661f3
#
_cell.length_a   1.000
_cell.length_b   1.000
_cell.length_c   1.000
_cell.angle_alpha   90.00
_cell.angle_beta   90.00
_cell.angle_gamma   90.00
#
_symmetry.space_group_name_H-M   'P 1'
#
loop_
_entity.id
_entity.type
_entity.pdbx_description
1 polymer ?
#
loop_
_entity_poly.entity_id
_entity_poly.type
_entity_poly.pdbx_seq_one_letter_code
_entity_poly.pdbx_strand_id
1 'polypeptide(L)'
;MNVVGDLFGAGKMFLPQVVKSARVMKKAVAVLTPFIEQEKEERKNNPQANQQSETQGPAKILLATVKGDVHDIGKNIVGVVLGCNGYDIIDLGVMVPADKILSEAQKHNVDIIGLSGLITPSLDEMVHIAKEMKRLNMNIPLMIGGATTSRMHTAVKIAPEFDNGVIHVLDASRSVTVAGSLLNKEAKSQFLADTKSEYEKLKADFGNKKSGKQNLGFAEAQKNGADRKSTRLNSSHIPLSRMPSS
;
A
#
# COMPACT_ATOMS: atom_id res chain seq x y z
N MET A 1 -4.87 -14.96 -7.98
CA MET A 1 -4.22 -14.71 -6.66
C MET A 1 -5.20 -14.17 -5.61
N ASN A 2 -6.24 -13.43 -5.97
CA ASN A 2 -7.22 -12.90 -5.00
C ASN A 2 -7.84 -14.01 -4.13
N VAL A 3 -8.34 -15.09 -4.76
CA VAL A 3 -8.90 -16.25 -4.02
C VAL A 3 -7.90 -16.89 -3.06
N VAL A 4 -6.62 -16.98 -3.45
CA VAL A 4 -5.54 -17.50 -2.59
C VAL A 4 -5.30 -16.56 -1.41
N GLY A 5 -5.30 -15.24 -1.64
CA GLY A 5 -5.16 -14.23 -0.60
C GLY A 5 -6.33 -14.26 0.39
N ASP A 6 -7.56 -14.35 -0.10
CA ASP A 6 -8.76 -14.43 0.73
C ASP A 6 -8.78 -15.71 1.58
N LEU A 7 -8.41 -16.86 1.01
CA LEU A 7 -8.31 -18.13 1.74
C LEU A 7 -7.21 -18.10 2.80
N PHE A 8 -6.09 -17.47 2.52
CA PHE A 8 -5.01 -17.28 3.49
C PHE A 8 -5.43 -16.34 4.62
N GLY A 9 -6.04 -15.21 4.29
CA GLY A 9 -6.56 -14.25 5.27
C GLY A 9 -7.66 -14.84 6.16
N ALA A 10 -8.48 -15.75 5.63
CA ALA A 10 -9.50 -16.49 6.37
C ALA A 10 -8.96 -17.69 7.18
N GLY A 11 -7.64 -17.92 7.18
CA GLY A 11 -7.01 -19.06 7.86
C GLY A 11 -7.29 -20.43 7.23
N LYS A 12 -7.85 -20.46 6.02
CA LYS A 12 -8.19 -21.69 5.28
C LYS A 12 -7.06 -22.21 4.39
N MET A 13 -5.98 -21.44 4.26
CA MET A 13 -4.80 -21.78 3.49
C MET A 13 -3.53 -21.45 4.28
N PHE A 14 -2.54 -22.33 4.23
CA PHE A 14 -1.27 -22.15 4.93
C PHE A 14 -0.19 -21.56 4.02
N LEU A 15 0.81 -20.91 4.61
CA LEU A 15 1.91 -20.25 3.89
C LEU A 15 2.58 -21.13 2.81
N PRO A 16 2.90 -22.41 3.05
CA PRO A 16 3.47 -23.28 2.00
C PRO A 16 2.59 -23.43 0.77
N GLN A 17 1.27 -23.43 0.94
CA GLN A 17 0.30 -23.53 -0.17
C GLN A 17 0.27 -22.23 -0.97
N VAL A 18 0.33 -21.08 -0.29
CA VAL A 18 0.42 -19.76 -0.93
C VAL A 18 1.71 -19.67 -1.77
N VAL A 19 2.84 -20.08 -1.20
CA VAL A 19 4.14 -20.10 -1.90
C VAL A 19 4.10 -21.03 -3.13
N LYS A 20 3.48 -22.21 -3.00
CA LYS A 20 3.31 -23.14 -4.12
C LYS A 20 2.47 -22.53 -5.23
N SER A 21 1.35 -21.89 -4.89
CA SER A 21 0.49 -21.19 -5.84
C SER A 21 1.22 -20.05 -6.56
N ALA A 22 2.00 -19.27 -5.83
CA ALA A 22 2.82 -18.21 -6.40
C ALA A 22 3.90 -18.75 -7.36
N ARG A 23 4.54 -19.88 -7.03
CA ARG A 23 5.51 -20.53 -7.92
C ARG A 23 4.87 -21.02 -9.22
N VAL A 24 3.67 -21.62 -9.14
CA VAL A 24 2.93 -22.06 -10.33
C VAL A 24 2.58 -20.85 -11.20
N MET A 25 2.08 -19.79 -10.61
CA MET A 25 1.75 -18.58 -11.35
C MET A 25 2.99 -17.95 -12.01
N LYS A 26 4.12 -17.88 -11.27
CA LYS A 26 5.39 -17.39 -11.84
C LYS A 26 5.84 -18.19 -13.06
N LYS A 27 5.72 -19.53 -13.02
CA LYS A 27 6.05 -20.39 -14.17
C LYS A 27 5.10 -20.16 -15.33
N ALA A 28 3.79 -20.05 -15.08
CA ALA A 28 2.81 -19.78 -16.13
C ALA A 28 3.06 -18.42 -16.79
N VAL A 29 3.32 -17.38 -16.02
CA VAL A 29 3.67 -16.05 -16.53
C VAL A 29 4.95 -16.10 -17.35
N ALA A 30 5.99 -16.80 -16.90
CA ALA A 30 7.25 -16.92 -17.65
C ALA A 30 7.04 -17.57 -19.04
N VAL A 31 6.10 -18.51 -19.16
CA VAL A 31 5.76 -19.12 -20.46
C VAL A 31 4.98 -18.14 -21.34
N LEU A 32 4.10 -17.32 -20.74
CA LEU A 32 3.26 -16.38 -21.49
C LEU A 32 3.99 -15.08 -21.86
N THR A 33 5.01 -14.70 -21.11
CA THR A 33 5.73 -13.42 -21.30
C THR A 33 6.22 -13.23 -22.73
N PRO A 34 6.90 -14.20 -23.40
CA PRO A 34 7.35 -14.04 -24.78
C PRO A 34 6.20 -13.76 -25.76
N PHE A 35 5.05 -14.42 -25.57
CA PHE A 35 3.88 -14.22 -26.42
C PHE A 35 3.25 -12.85 -26.21
N ILE A 36 3.19 -12.39 -24.95
CA ILE A 36 2.70 -11.06 -24.59
C ILE A 36 3.61 -9.97 -25.18
N GLU A 37 4.93 -10.17 -25.13
CA GLU A 37 5.91 -9.25 -25.70
C GLU A 37 5.78 -9.20 -27.24
N GLN A 38 5.66 -10.35 -27.88
CA GLN A 38 5.44 -10.45 -29.32
C GLN A 38 4.13 -9.76 -29.73
N GLU A 39 3.03 -9.99 -29.01
CA GLU A 39 1.75 -9.33 -29.29
C GLU A 39 1.84 -7.80 -29.10
N LYS A 40 2.60 -7.34 -28.11
CA LYS A 40 2.86 -5.90 -27.90
C LYS A 40 3.66 -5.29 -29.06
N GLU A 41 4.63 -6.00 -29.60
CA GLU A 41 5.42 -5.57 -30.76
C GLU A 41 4.57 -5.55 -32.02
N GLU A 42 3.76 -6.58 -32.26
CA GLU A 42 2.83 -6.65 -33.40
C GLU A 42 1.80 -5.51 -33.36
N ARG A 43 1.26 -5.20 -32.16
CA ARG A 43 0.34 -4.06 -31.98
C ARG A 43 1.01 -2.71 -32.23
N LYS A 44 2.28 -2.54 -31.84
CA LYS A 44 3.04 -1.31 -32.15
C LYS A 44 3.26 -1.10 -33.65
N ASN A 45 3.42 -2.21 -34.40
CA ASN A 45 3.71 -2.19 -35.82
C ASN A 45 2.47 -2.15 -36.73
N ASN A 46 1.25 -2.28 -36.16
CA ASN A 46 0.01 -2.27 -36.92
C ASN A 46 -0.87 -1.04 -36.58
N PRO A 47 -0.80 0.04 -37.38
CA PRO A 47 -1.54 1.27 -37.14
C PRO A 47 -3.07 1.11 -37.21
N GLN A 48 -3.59 0.07 -37.88
CA GLN A 48 -5.03 -0.16 -38.06
C GLN A 48 -5.71 -0.85 -36.88
N ALA A 49 -4.95 -1.52 -36.01
CA ALA A 49 -5.47 -2.10 -34.78
C ALA A 49 -5.74 -1.03 -33.69
N ASN A 50 -5.25 0.19 -33.89
CA ASN A 50 -5.36 1.29 -32.92
C ASN A 50 -6.67 2.09 -33.00
N GLN A 51 -7.59 1.77 -33.93
CA GLN A 51 -8.83 2.55 -34.09
C GLN A 51 -9.98 2.14 -33.16
N GLN A 52 -9.84 1.07 -32.35
CA GLN A 52 -10.89 0.66 -31.40
C GLN A 52 -10.49 0.70 -29.92
N SER A 53 -9.28 1.07 -29.63
CA SER A 53 -8.88 1.42 -28.26
C SER A 53 -7.93 2.62 -28.34
N GLU A 54 -8.37 3.76 -27.82
CA GLU A 54 -7.50 4.89 -27.46
C GLU A 54 -6.53 4.42 -26.36
N THR A 55 -5.65 3.48 -26.65
CA THR A 55 -4.67 3.01 -25.69
C THR A 55 -3.36 3.75 -25.92
N GLN A 56 -3.23 4.84 -25.18
CA GLN A 56 -1.95 5.18 -24.57
C GLN A 56 -1.25 3.86 -24.21
N GLY A 57 0.08 3.76 -24.40
CA GLY A 57 0.85 2.57 -24.05
C GLY A 57 0.55 2.08 -22.62
N PRO A 58 1.19 0.99 -22.15
CA PRO A 58 0.90 0.44 -20.83
C PRO A 58 0.98 1.55 -19.77
N ALA A 59 -0.06 1.62 -18.93
CA ALA A 59 -0.10 2.65 -17.89
C ALA A 59 1.11 2.53 -16.97
N LYS A 60 1.71 3.65 -16.65
CA LYS A 60 2.96 3.75 -15.89
C LYS A 60 2.68 3.96 -14.41
N ILE A 61 3.24 3.13 -13.58
CA ILE A 61 3.10 3.23 -12.12
C ILE A 61 4.48 3.40 -11.50
N LEU A 62 4.68 4.52 -10.82
CA LEU A 62 5.89 4.78 -10.06
C LEU A 62 5.75 4.19 -8.66
N LEU A 63 6.75 3.43 -8.22
CA LEU A 63 6.83 2.87 -6.87
C LEU A 63 8.07 3.40 -6.14
N ALA A 64 7.90 3.79 -4.89
CA ALA A 64 8.99 4.23 -4.05
C ALA A 64 8.77 3.86 -2.57
N THR A 65 9.84 3.49 -1.87
CA THR A 65 9.87 3.50 -0.41
C THR A 65 10.33 4.87 0.03
N VAL A 66 9.53 5.51 0.88
CA VAL A 66 9.72 6.93 1.25
C VAL A 66 11.03 7.16 2.00
N LYS A 67 11.44 8.42 2.09
CA LYS A 67 12.66 8.84 2.78
C LYS A 67 12.75 8.28 4.20
N GLY A 68 13.95 7.82 4.56
CA GLY A 68 14.23 7.26 5.88
C GLY A 68 13.80 5.81 6.08
N ASP A 69 13.19 5.18 5.08
CA ASP A 69 12.75 3.79 5.14
C ASP A 69 13.47 2.92 4.10
N VAL A 70 13.94 1.75 4.54
CA VAL A 70 14.72 0.80 3.72
C VAL A 70 13.94 -0.49 3.40
N HIS A 71 12.70 -0.62 3.90
CA HIS A 71 11.91 -1.82 3.77
C HIS A 71 11.18 -1.87 2.42
N ASP A 72 11.69 -2.64 1.48
CA ASP A 72 11.20 -2.68 0.10
C ASP A 72 10.54 -4.01 -0.32
N ILE A 73 10.59 -5.04 0.51
CA ILE A 73 10.05 -6.37 0.15
C ILE A 73 8.59 -6.27 -0.30
N GLY A 74 7.74 -5.57 0.46
CA GLY A 74 6.33 -5.39 0.10
C GLY A 74 6.14 -4.62 -1.19
N LYS A 75 6.90 -3.53 -1.38
CA LYS A 75 6.90 -2.72 -2.61
C LYS A 75 7.30 -3.55 -3.83
N ASN A 76 8.38 -4.34 -3.70
CA ASN A 76 8.88 -5.18 -4.79
C ASN A 76 7.85 -6.25 -5.19
N ILE A 77 7.14 -6.84 -4.22
CA ILE A 77 6.05 -7.78 -4.50
C ILE A 77 4.92 -7.07 -5.27
N VAL A 78 4.52 -5.88 -4.84
CA VAL A 78 3.51 -5.07 -5.54
C VAL A 78 3.96 -4.76 -6.97
N GLY A 79 5.22 -4.35 -7.17
CA GLY A 79 5.79 -4.07 -8.48
C GLY A 79 5.73 -5.29 -9.42
N VAL A 80 6.12 -6.47 -8.92
CA VAL A 80 6.02 -7.72 -9.68
C VAL A 80 4.58 -8.04 -10.05
N VAL A 81 3.65 -7.93 -9.09
CA VAL A 81 2.23 -8.22 -9.32
C VAL A 81 1.63 -7.27 -10.34
N LEU A 82 1.89 -5.98 -10.24
CA LEU A 82 1.42 -4.98 -11.22
C LEU A 82 2.07 -5.21 -12.59
N GLY A 83 3.38 -5.44 -12.65
CA GLY A 83 4.08 -5.74 -13.90
C GLY A 83 3.53 -6.98 -14.63
N CYS A 84 3.20 -8.04 -13.88
CA CYS A 84 2.53 -9.23 -14.43
C CYS A 84 1.11 -8.94 -14.97
N ASN A 85 0.49 -7.85 -14.55
CA ASN A 85 -0.83 -7.41 -15.05
C ASN A 85 -0.73 -6.34 -16.15
N GLY A 86 0.45 -6.16 -16.75
CA GLY A 86 0.63 -5.33 -17.93
C GLY A 86 0.90 -3.85 -17.66
N TYR A 87 1.16 -3.47 -16.41
CA TYR A 87 1.58 -2.10 -16.06
C TYR A 87 3.09 -1.93 -16.27
N ASP A 88 3.48 -0.73 -16.67
CA ASP A 88 4.90 -0.34 -16.75
C ASP A 88 5.34 0.22 -15.38
N ILE A 89 6.28 -0.47 -14.73
CA ILE A 89 6.67 -0.15 -13.35
C ILE A 89 8.00 0.61 -13.35
N ILE A 90 7.97 1.79 -12.74
CA ILE A 90 9.14 2.62 -12.48
C ILE A 90 9.44 2.54 -10.99
N ASP A 91 10.41 1.71 -10.61
CA ASP A 91 10.81 1.55 -9.22
C ASP A 91 12.00 2.45 -8.88
N LEU A 92 11.79 3.39 -7.97
CA LEU A 92 12.83 4.32 -7.51
C LEU A 92 13.68 3.76 -6.36
N GLY A 93 13.33 2.58 -5.84
CA GLY A 93 14.04 1.94 -4.74
C GLY A 93 13.58 2.42 -3.36
N VAL A 94 14.55 2.58 -2.45
CA VAL A 94 14.34 2.90 -1.03
C VAL A 94 14.89 4.28 -0.66
N MET A 95 14.48 4.80 0.50
CA MET A 95 14.94 6.09 1.04
C MET A 95 14.78 7.25 0.07
N VAL A 96 13.72 7.25 -0.75
CA VAL A 96 13.55 8.21 -1.83
C VAL A 96 12.92 9.50 -1.27
N PRO A 97 13.57 10.66 -1.41
CA PRO A 97 13.01 11.93 -0.96
C PRO A 97 11.85 12.39 -1.85
N ALA A 98 10.96 13.22 -1.29
CA ALA A 98 9.74 13.68 -1.96
C ALA A 98 9.99 14.37 -3.29
N ASP A 99 10.97 15.27 -3.34
CA ASP A 99 11.35 16.01 -4.55
C ASP A 99 11.76 15.08 -5.70
N LYS A 100 12.50 14.01 -5.40
CA LYS A 100 12.88 13.00 -6.39
C LYS A 100 11.66 12.19 -6.87
N ILE A 101 10.77 11.78 -5.96
CA ILE A 101 9.54 11.05 -6.32
C ILE A 101 8.71 11.89 -7.30
N LEU A 102 8.50 13.16 -6.97
CA LEU A 102 7.64 14.03 -7.75
C LEU A 102 8.26 14.44 -9.09
N SER A 103 9.57 14.70 -9.13
CA SER A 103 10.29 15.02 -10.37
C SER A 103 10.33 13.83 -11.33
N GLU A 104 10.61 12.62 -10.85
CA GLU A 104 10.58 11.42 -11.69
C GLU A 104 9.14 11.07 -12.14
N ALA A 105 8.15 11.33 -11.30
CA ALA A 105 6.73 11.15 -11.68
C ALA A 105 6.35 12.05 -12.86
N GLN A 106 6.76 13.31 -12.85
CA GLN A 106 6.54 14.26 -13.95
C GLN A 106 7.34 13.91 -15.19
N LYS A 107 8.63 13.60 -15.03
CA LYS A 107 9.54 13.25 -16.12
C LYS A 107 9.06 12.04 -16.92
N HIS A 108 8.54 11.02 -16.25
CA HIS A 108 8.06 9.81 -16.87
C HIS A 108 6.58 9.85 -17.25
N ASN A 109 5.85 10.93 -16.92
CA ASN A 109 4.42 11.07 -17.12
C ASN A 109 3.67 9.85 -16.57
N VAL A 110 3.84 9.58 -15.26
CA VAL A 110 3.23 8.40 -14.63
C VAL A 110 1.75 8.62 -14.36
N ASP A 111 0.98 7.55 -14.42
CA ASP A 111 -0.46 7.56 -14.19
C ASP A 111 -0.83 7.39 -12.73
N ILE A 112 0.02 6.72 -11.94
CA ILE A 112 -0.18 6.45 -10.52
C ILE A 112 1.16 6.54 -9.79
N ILE A 113 1.15 7.08 -8.57
CA ILE A 113 2.29 7.01 -7.64
C ILE A 113 1.94 6.05 -6.50
N GLY A 114 2.78 5.05 -6.23
CA GLY A 114 2.66 4.14 -5.11
C GLY A 114 3.77 4.36 -4.09
N LEU A 115 3.38 4.65 -2.85
CA LEU A 115 4.29 4.86 -1.73
C LEU A 115 4.26 3.68 -0.77
N SER A 116 5.43 3.26 -0.33
CA SER A 116 5.62 2.21 0.66
C SER A 116 6.37 2.73 1.88
N GLY A 117 6.00 2.22 3.06
CA GLY A 117 6.70 2.48 4.31
C GLY A 117 6.35 1.45 5.39
N LEU A 118 7.33 1.14 6.24
CA LEU A 118 7.18 0.17 7.32
C LEU A 118 7.35 0.80 8.71
N ILE A 119 8.05 1.90 8.83
CA ILE A 119 8.33 2.56 10.11
C ILE A 119 7.43 3.77 10.34
N THR A 120 7.22 4.14 11.59
CA THR A 120 6.32 5.27 11.94
C THR A 120 6.69 6.58 11.25
N PRO A 121 7.96 7.00 11.12
CA PRO A 121 8.34 8.21 10.40
C PRO A 121 7.92 8.22 8.92
N SER A 122 7.78 7.05 8.29
CA SER A 122 7.35 6.94 6.89
C SER A 122 5.93 7.50 6.68
N LEU A 123 5.09 7.45 7.73
CA LEU A 123 3.73 7.98 7.68
C LEU A 123 3.73 9.51 7.52
N ASP A 124 4.64 10.21 8.20
CA ASP A 124 4.76 11.67 8.10
C ASP A 124 5.35 12.07 6.73
N GLU A 125 6.28 11.29 6.19
CA GLU A 125 6.80 11.50 4.84
C GLU A 125 5.71 11.33 3.76
N MET A 126 4.80 10.37 3.91
CA MET A 126 3.66 10.21 3.00
C MET A 126 2.71 11.41 3.05
N VAL A 127 2.46 11.98 4.24
CA VAL A 127 1.69 13.22 4.41
C VAL A 127 2.41 14.38 3.73
N HIS A 128 3.72 14.49 3.90
CA HIS A 128 4.54 15.52 3.25
C HIS A 128 4.46 15.43 1.71
N ILE A 129 4.59 14.22 1.15
CA ILE A 129 4.47 14.01 -0.30
C ILE A 129 3.08 14.43 -0.80
N ALA A 130 2.01 14.08 -0.10
CA ALA A 130 0.65 14.48 -0.46
C ALA A 130 0.47 16.00 -0.49
N LYS A 131 1.03 16.73 0.48
CA LYS A 131 1.05 18.21 0.52
C LYS A 131 1.82 18.80 -0.66
N GLU A 132 3.00 18.26 -0.96
CA GLU A 132 3.79 18.71 -2.10
C GLU A 132 3.09 18.45 -3.44
N MET A 133 2.43 17.30 -3.60
CA MET A 133 1.62 17.02 -4.78
C MET A 133 0.49 18.06 -4.95
N LYS A 134 -0.17 18.44 -3.86
CA LYS A 134 -1.20 19.49 -3.89
C LYS A 134 -0.59 20.86 -4.24
N ARG A 135 0.55 21.21 -3.65
CA ARG A 135 1.27 22.47 -3.93
C ARG A 135 1.69 22.59 -5.41
N LEU A 136 2.06 21.46 -6.02
CA LEU A 136 2.46 21.37 -7.43
C LEU A 136 1.27 21.17 -8.39
N ASN A 137 0.03 21.19 -7.89
CA ASN A 137 -1.19 20.93 -8.68
C ASN A 137 -1.13 19.63 -9.51
N MET A 138 -0.54 18.57 -8.96
CA MET A 138 -0.44 17.29 -9.64
C MET A 138 -1.81 16.57 -9.61
N ASN A 139 -2.19 15.97 -10.75
CA ASN A 139 -3.47 15.25 -10.88
C ASN A 139 -3.30 13.72 -10.88
N ILE A 140 -2.18 13.25 -10.36
CA ILE A 140 -1.80 11.84 -10.33
C ILE A 140 -2.32 11.22 -9.03
N PRO A 141 -3.13 10.14 -9.05
CA PRO A 141 -3.60 9.50 -7.83
C PRO A 141 -2.48 8.81 -7.07
N LEU A 142 -2.66 8.72 -5.75
CA LEU A 142 -1.67 8.20 -4.81
C LEU A 142 -2.16 6.89 -4.19
N MET A 143 -1.38 5.82 -4.34
CA MET A 143 -1.58 4.55 -3.64
C MET A 143 -0.66 4.50 -2.41
N ILE A 144 -1.21 4.17 -1.25
CA ILE A 144 -0.49 4.07 0.02
C ILE A 144 -0.46 2.61 0.47
N GLY A 145 0.73 2.08 0.68
CA GLY A 145 0.94 0.71 1.15
C GLY A 145 2.08 0.60 2.16
N GLY A 146 2.17 -0.57 2.77
CA GLY A 146 3.18 -0.89 3.77
C GLY A 146 2.56 -1.30 5.11
N ALA A 147 3.30 -2.08 5.92
CA ALA A 147 2.73 -2.76 7.08
C ALA A 147 2.31 -1.81 8.22
N THR A 148 2.88 -0.62 8.33
CA THR A 148 2.46 0.40 9.32
C THR A 148 1.33 1.29 8.82
N THR A 149 1.04 1.27 7.52
CA THR A 149 -0.05 2.05 6.97
C THR A 149 -1.40 1.41 7.29
N SER A 150 -2.41 2.24 7.45
CA SER A 150 -3.78 1.76 7.67
C SER A 150 -4.78 2.67 6.96
N ARG A 151 -5.96 2.13 6.67
CA ARG A 151 -7.08 2.93 6.13
C ARG A 151 -7.39 4.13 7.01
N MET A 152 -7.38 3.94 8.33
CA MET A 152 -7.64 5.01 9.29
C MET A 152 -6.61 6.14 9.18
N HIS A 153 -5.32 5.80 9.17
CA HIS A 153 -4.26 6.80 9.02
C HIS A 153 -4.36 7.51 7.66
N THR A 154 -4.55 6.76 6.60
CA THR A 154 -4.72 7.33 5.24
C THR A 154 -5.91 8.28 5.18
N ALA A 155 -7.07 7.87 5.73
CA ALA A 155 -8.27 8.70 5.77
C ALA A 155 -8.11 9.98 6.58
N VAL A 156 -7.47 9.89 7.77
CA VAL A 156 -7.42 11.01 8.72
C VAL A 156 -6.26 11.97 8.43
N LYS A 157 -5.11 11.47 7.97
CA LYS A 157 -3.88 12.25 7.85
C LYS A 157 -3.44 12.54 6.42
N ILE A 158 -3.56 11.59 5.50
CA ILE A 158 -3.01 11.74 4.14
C ILE A 158 -4.08 12.27 3.18
N ALA A 159 -5.26 11.65 3.14
CA ALA A 159 -6.31 12.02 2.21
C ALA A 159 -6.80 13.47 2.30
N PRO A 160 -6.83 14.14 3.47
CA PRO A 160 -7.18 15.57 3.54
C PRO A 160 -6.18 16.50 2.87
N GLU A 161 -4.95 16.04 2.67
CA GLU A 161 -3.87 16.86 2.12
C GLU A 161 -3.81 16.80 0.58
N PHE A 162 -4.55 15.88 -0.05
CA PHE A 162 -4.52 15.73 -1.51
C PHE A 162 -5.88 15.27 -2.07
N ASP A 163 -6.47 16.07 -2.96
CA ASP A 163 -7.87 15.91 -3.40
C ASP A 163 -8.04 14.93 -4.58
N ASN A 164 -6.96 14.63 -5.33
CA ASN A 164 -7.03 13.85 -6.58
C ASN A 164 -6.98 12.32 -6.39
N GLY A 165 -7.24 11.87 -5.17
CA GLY A 165 -7.38 10.45 -4.81
C GLY A 165 -6.15 9.91 -4.08
N VAL A 166 -6.38 9.53 -2.82
CA VAL A 166 -5.40 8.83 -1.98
C VAL A 166 -6.04 7.51 -1.54
N ILE A 167 -5.47 6.40 -1.98
CA ILE A 167 -6.08 5.08 -1.80
C ILE A 167 -5.14 4.21 -0.95
N HIS A 168 -5.66 3.70 0.16
CA HIS A 168 -4.94 2.69 0.93
C HIS A 168 -5.05 1.32 0.27
N VAL A 169 -3.92 0.70 0.00
CA VAL A 169 -3.83 -0.65 -0.57
C VAL A 169 -3.42 -1.63 0.53
N LEU A 170 -4.32 -2.54 0.89
CA LEU A 170 -4.15 -3.45 2.01
C LEU A 170 -3.04 -4.49 1.75
N ASP A 171 -3.01 -5.01 0.52
CA ASP A 171 -2.07 -6.05 0.11
C ASP A 171 -1.75 -5.98 -1.38
N ALA A 172 -0.73 -6.73 -1.80
CA ALA A 172 -0.27 -6.72 -3.19
C ALA A 172 -1.33 -7.22 -4.19
N SER A 173 -2.22 -8.14 -3.79
CA SER A 173 -3.25 -8.66 -4.69
C SER A 173 -4.29 -7.60 -5.04
N ARG A 174 -4.62 -6.74 -4.07
CA ARG A 174 -5.56 -5.63 -4.24
C ARG A 174 -5.00 -4.46 -5.03
N SER A 175 -3.68 -4.36 -5.15
CA SER A 175 -3.03 -3.28 -5.92
C SER A 175 -3.49 -3.26 -7.38
N VAL A 176 -3.71 -4.42 -7.99
CA VAL A 176 -4.17 -4.55 -9.37
C VAL A 176 -5.59 -4.00 -9.55
N THR A 177 -6.50 -4.40 -8.67
CA THR A 177 -7.89 -3.93 -8.71
C THR A 177 -7.97 -2.42 -8.50
N VAL A 178 -7.20 -1.89 -7.54
CA VAL A 178 -7.14 -0.45 -7.26
C VAL A 178 -6.55 0.32 -8.45
N ALA A 179 -5.44 -0.16 -9.02
CA ALA A 179 -4.83 0.46 -10.20
C ALA A 179 -5.80 0.46 -11.39
N GLY A 180 -6.47 -0.67 -11.65
CA GLY A 180 -7.48 -0.77 -12.70
C GLY A 180 -8.64 0.22 -12.53
N SER A 181 -9.15 0.36 -11.29
CA SER A 181 -10.21 1.33 -11.00
C SER A 181 -9.77 2.79 -11.15
N LEU A 182 -8.52 3.10 -10.81
CA LEU A 182 -7.94 4.44 -10.94
C LEU A 182 -7.66 4.84 -12.40
N LEU A 183 -7.39 3.87 -13.25
CA LEU A 183 -7.06 4.09 -14.66
C LEU A 183 -8.28 4.05 -15.58
N ASN A 184 -9.37 3.44 -15.14
CA ASN A 184 -10.60 3.40 -15.91
C ASN A 184 -11.32 4.76 -15.84
N LYS A 185 -11.43 5.46 -16.97
CA LYS A 185 -12.03 6.80 -17.05
C LYS A 185 -13.48 6.87 -16.55
N GLU A 186 -14.25 5.80 -16.75
CA GLU A 186 -15.66 5.72 -16.32
C GLU A 186 -15.81 5.37 -14.84
N ALA A 187 -15.00 4.41 -14.36
CA ALA A 187 -15.07 3.92 -13.00
C ALA A 187 -14.34 4.83 -11.98
N LYS A 188 -13.34 5.60 -12.42
CA LYS A 188 -12.49 6.42 -11.54
C LYS A 188 -13.27 7.38 -10.66
N SER A 189 -14.20 8.14 -11.24
CA SER A 189 -14.98 9.14 -10.50
C SER A 189 -15.84 8.51 -9.41
N GLN A 190 -16.53 7.41 -9.73
CA GLN A 190 -17.33 6.67 -8.77
C GLN A 190 -16.47 6.04 -7.69
N PHE A 191 -15.35 5.40 -8.06
CA PHE A 191 -14.42 4.78 -7.12
C PHE A 191 -13.81 5.77 -6.13
N LEU A 192 -13.46 6.98 -6.59
CA LEU A 192 -12.97 8.05 -5.72
C LEU A 192 -14.06 8.61 -4.80
N ALA A 193 -15.29 8.75 -5.29
CA ALA A 193 -16.43 9.18 -4.49
C ALA A 193 -16.76 8.18 -3.38
N ASP A 194 -16.78 6.88 -3.70
CA ASP A 194 -17.03 5.82 -2.74
C ASP A 194 -15.91 5.76 -1.67
N THR A 195 -14.65 5.86 -2.09
CA THR A 195 -13.51 5.92 -1.17
C THR A 195 -13.57 7.13 -0.24
N LYS A 196 -13.97 8.29 -0.77
CA LYS A 196 -14.12 9.52 0.03
C LYS A 196 -15.24 9.37 1.06
N SER A 197 -16.38 8.81 0.68
CA SER A 197 -17.49 8.52 1.60
C SER A 197 -17.08 7.54 2.71
N GLU A 198 -16.34 6.49 2.36
CA GLU A 198 -15.77 5.54 3.35
C GLU A 198 -14.82 6.25 4.32
N TYR A 199 -13.95 7.12 3.83
CA TYR A 199 -12.99 7.85 4.66
C TYR A 199 -13.68 8.87 5.58
N GLU A 200 -14.77 9.49 5.15
CA GLU A 200 -15.57 10.38 6.01
C GLU A 200 -16.22 9.62 7.17
N LYS A 201 -16.74 8.43 6.93
CA LYS A 201 -17.26 7.54 7.99
C LYS A 201 -16.15 7.18 8.99
N LEU A 202 -14.98 6.77 8.48
CA LEU A 202 -13.83 6.45 9.33
C LEU A 202 -13.35 7.63 10.17
N LYS A 203 -13.37 8.86 9.62
CA LYS A 203 -13.04 10.08 10.38
C LYS A 203 -14.04 10.34 11.51
N ALA A 204 -15.33 10.20 11.23
CA ALA A 204 -16.39 10.39 12.23
C ALA A 204 -16.26 9.39 13.38
N ASP A 205 -16.04 8.11 13.07
CA ASP A 205 -15.83 7.05 14.05
C ASP A 205 -14.57 7.29 14.91
N PHE A 206 -13.50 7.80 14.28
CA PHE A 206 -12.28 8.15 15.00
C PHE A 206 -12.48 9.33 15.96
N GLY A 207 -13.23 10.35 15.54
CA GLY A 207 -13.60 11.49 16.36
C GLY A 207 -14.40 11.06 17.60
N ASN A 208 -15.40 10.21 17.41
CA ASN A 208 -16.25 9.70 18.48
C ASN A 208 -15.48 8.83 19.48
N LYS A 209 -14.53 8.00 19.02
CA LYS A 209 -13.67 7.19 19.91
C LYS A 209 -12.71 8.04 20.74
N LYS A 210 -12.27 9.18 20.23
CA LYS A 210 -11.35 10.08 20.92
C LYS A 210 -12.07 10.86 22.02
N SER A 211 -13.33 11.21 21.85
CA SER A 211 -14.16 11.92 22.86
C SER A 211 -14.58 11.01 24.02
N GLY A 212 -14.60 9.69 23.85
CA GLY A 212 -14.97 8.72 24.90
C GLY A 212 -13.86 8.31 25.86
N LYS A 213 -12.60 8.68 25.62
CA LYS A 213 -11.49 8.41 26.54
C LYS A 213 -11.34 9.55 27.54
N GLN A 214 -12.02 9.47 28.68
CA GLN A 214 -11.67 10.28 29.84
C GLN A 214 -10.38 9.73 30.44
N ASN A 215 -9.33 10.55 30.43
CA ASN A 215 -8.11 10.22 31.17
C ASN A 215 -8.40 10.37 32.63
N LEU A 216 -8.21 9.34 33.43
CA LEU A 216 -8.28 9.38 34.87
C LEU A 216 -7.20 10.32 35.39
N GLY A 217 -7.54 11.10 36.41
CA GLY A 217 -6.56 11.90 37.17
C GLY A 217 -5.47 11.00 37.78
N PHE A 218 -4.26 11.50 37.94
CA PHE A 218 -3.12 10.70 38.43
C PHE A 218 -3.43 9.95 39.74
N ALA A 219 -4.10 10.60 40.72
CA ALA A 219 -4.46 9.99 41.99
C ALA A 219 -5.47 8.83 41.83
N GLU A 220 -6.39 8.94 40.88
CA GLU A 220 -7.38 7.91 40.58
C GLU A 220 -6.77 6.76 39.80
N ALA A 221 -5.91 7.06 38.84
CA ALA A 221 -5.14 6.06 38.10
C ALA A 221 -4.20 5.27 39.04
N GLN A 222 -3.64 5.93 40.07
CA GLN A 222 -2.79 5.28 41.06
C GLN A 222 -3.59 4.33 41.96
N LYS A 223 -4.83 4.67 42.33
CA LYS A 223 -5.74 3.78 43.09
C LYS A 223 -6.18 2.57 42.27
N ASN A 224 -6.36 2.74 40.95
CA ASN A 224 -6.79 1.68 40.02
C ASN A 224 -5.59 0.93 39.42
N GLY A 225 -4.36 1.29 39.76
CA GLY A 225 -3.14 0.64 39.33
C GLY A 225 -3.06 -0.80 39.85
N ALA A 226 -2.71 -1.75 38.98
CA ALA A 226 -2.43 -3.12 39.40
C ALA A 226 -1.30 -3.16 40.43
N ASP A 227 -1.48 -3.94 41.50
CA ASP A 227 -0.46 -4.13 42.52
C ASP A 227 0.83 -4.66 41.89
N ARG A 228 1.93 -3.93 42.04
CA ARG A 228 3.25 -4.32 41.56
C ARG A 228 3.73 -5.68 42.05
N LYS A 229 3.16 -6.17 43.17
CA LYS A 229 3.45 -7.52 43.68
C LYS A 229 2.82 -8.61 42.79
N SER A 230 1.60 -8.40 42.28
CA SER A 230 0.92 -9.34 41.41
C SER A 230 1.58 -9.44 40.03
N THR A 231 2.10 -8.33 39.51
CA THR A 231 2.84 -8.32 38.22
C THR A 231 4.21 -9.00 38.31
N ARG A 232 4.84 -9.06 39.49
CA ARG A 232 6.08 -9.82 39.69
C ARG A 232 5.87 -11.32 39.73
N LEU A 233 4.72 -11.79 40.19
CA LEU A 233 4.39 -13.22 40.27
C LEU A 233 3.95 -13.80 38.93
N ASN A 234 3.47 -12.99 38.01
CA ASN A 234 3.04 -13.41 36.67
C ASN A 234 4.11 -13.17 35.59
N SER A 235 5.31 -12.75 35.92
CA SER A 235 6.37 -12.75 34.92
C SER A 235 6.81 -14.20 34.70
N SER A 236 6.37 -14.77 33.61
CA SER A 236 6.90 -16.03 33.06
C SER A 236 8.36 -15.94 32.64
N HIS A 237 9.03 -14.86 32.95
CA HIS A 237 10.47 -14.71 32.87
C HIS A 237 11.12 -15.39 34.08
N ILE A 238 11.09 -16.71 34.09
CA ILE A 238 12.08 -17.48 34.83
C ILE A 238 13.42 -17.14 34.15
N PRO A 239 14.36 -16.51 34.84
CA PRO A 239 15.64 -16.22 34.22
C PRO A 239 16.28 -17.54 33.77
N LEU A 240 16.68 -17.61 32.52
CA LEU A 240 17.46 -18.72 31.95
C LEU A 240 18.78 -18.98 32.72
N SER A 241 19.17 -18.10 33.67
CA SER A 241 20.30 -18.23 34.56
C SER A 241 20.20 -19.34 35.61
N ARG A 242 19.08 -20.12 35.64
CA ARG A 242 18.97 -21.29 36.53
C ARG A 242 19.08 -22.63 35.81
N MET A 243 19.60 -22.68 34.62
CA MET A 243 20.08 -23.96 34.08
C MET A 243 21.37 -24.36 34.82
N PRO A 244 21.43 -25.54 35.44
CA PRO A 244 22.65 -26.02 35.99
C PRO A 244 23.66 -26.19 34.87
N SER A 245 24.82 -25.60 35.01
CA SER A 245 25.98 -25.90 34.18
C SER A 245 26.28 -27.37 34.34
N SER A 246 26.01 -28.16 33.31
CA SER A 246 26.53 -29.53 33.18
C SER A 246 28.02 -29.52 32.99
#